data_cbf92199f101802db4e0996fa2fcb92f
#
_entry.id   cbf92199f101802db4e0996fa2fcb92f
#
_cell.length_a   1.000
_cell.length_b   1.000
_cell.length_c   1.000
_cell.angle_alpha   90.00
_cell.angle_beta   90.00
_cell.angle_gamma   90.00
#
_symmetry.space_group_name_H-M   'P 1'
#
loop_
_entity.id
_entity.type
_entity.pdbx_description
1 polymer ?
#
loop_
_entity_poly.entity_id
_entity_poly.type
_entity_poly.pdbx_seq_one_letter_code
_entity_poly.pdbx_strand_id
1 'polypeptide(L)'
;MDNPAKKHIPLTRIQKLIGERMLKSKLSKPCFYVESKADITELMAIRPKLRKSLGVKITTNAFYIRTLGLAAQIYPLAVGRFDGDKIRIADRVNVGFAVNAPQGLVVPVVKDAGEKTLPEIASEEQSLTDKARDNQLTLEDIEGETVALSNLGVYGIDSFLGIVPPPASTILAVGNVVHIPMYRGENDKMTVRKMVSLSLAADRRVINETYAAEFLSFITEELQNPQRLICQKF
;
A
#
# COMPACT_ATOMS: atom_id res chain seq x y z
N MET A 1 -44.19 -23.20 -13.48
CA MET A 1 -43.65 -21.93 -12.91
C MET A 1 -42.53 -22.31 -11.98
N ASP A 2 -41.35 -22.43 -12.51
CA ASP A 2 -40.15 -22.79 -11.70
C ASP A 2 -39.81 -21.64 -10.79
N ASN A 3 -39.85 -21.89 -9.50
CA ASN A 3 -39.38 -20.99 -8.44
C ASN A 3 -37.88 -20.88 -8.57
N PRO A 4 -37.30 -19.70 -8.92
CA PRO A 4 -35.85 -19.58 -9.00
C PRO A 4 -35.26 -19.82 -7.62
N ALA A 5 -34.68 -21.00 -7.43
CA ALA A 5 -33.99 -21.35 -6.20
C ALA A 5 -33.04 -20.21 -5.81
N LYS A 6 -33.30 -19.57 -4.68
CA LYS A 6 -32.42 -18.54 -4.11
C LYS A 6 -31.05 -19.16 -3.96
N LYS A 7 -30.11 -18.81 -4.87
CA LYS A 7 -28.72 -19.25 -4.77
C LYS A 7 -28.09 -18.56 -3.57
N HIS A 8 -28.02 -19.27 -2.46
CA HIS A 8 -27.26 -18.83 -1.30
C HIS A 8 -25.85 -19.40 -1.39
N ILE A 9 -24.85 -18.53 -1.33
CA ILE A 9 -23.44 -18.93 -1.26
C ILE A 9 -23.01 -18.76 0.20
N PRO A 10 -22.74 -19.86 0.94
CA PRO A 10 -22.30 -19.76 2.32
C PRO A 10 -20.90 -19.15 2.40
N LEU A 11 -20.71 -18.22 3.34
CA LEU A 11 -19.39 -17.66 3.62
C LEU A 11 -18.52 -18.69 4.36
N THR A 12 -17.25 -18.74 3.99
CA THR A 12 -16.23 -19.47 4.76
C THR A 12 -16.03 -18.80 6.12
N ARG A 13 -15.44 -19.51 7.08
CA ARG A 13 -15.07 -18.96 8.39
C ARG A 13 -14.14 -17.73 8.25
N ILE A 14 -13.19 -17.81 7.34
CA ILE A 14 -12.23 -16.71 7.07
C ILE A 14 -12.95 -15.49 6.51
N GLN A 15 -13.85 -15.67 5.53
CA GLN A 15 -14.63 -14.55 4.97
C GLN A 15 -15.49 -13.86 6.03
N LYS A 16 -16.11 -14.60 6.94
CA LYS A 16 -16.87 -14.03 8.07
C LYS A 16 -15.98 -13.17 8.96
N LEU A 17 -14.82 -13.71 9.39
CA LEU A 17 -13.87 -12.98 10.24
C LEU A 17 -13.34 -11.70 9.59
N ILE A 18 -12.98 -11.76 8.30
CA ILE A 18 -12.55 -10.58 7.55
C ILE A 18 -13.67 -9.55 7.48
N GLY A 19 -14.89 -9.98 7.14
CA GLY A 19 -16.06 -9.11 7.05
C GLY A 19 -16.34 -8.40 8.38
N GLU A 20 -16.32 -9.13 9.50
CA GLU A 20 -16.50 -8.57 10.86
C GLU A 20 -15.40 -7.56 11.22
N ARG A 21 -14.13 -7.86 10.92
CA ARG A 21 -13.01 -6.94 11.14
C ARG A 21 -13.15 -5.65 10.32
N MET A 22 -13.53 -5.77 9.04
CA MET A 22 -13.73 -4.62 8.15
C MET A 22 -14.94 -3.78 8.58
N LEU A 23 -16.06 -4.42 8.95
CA LEU A 23 -17.23 -3.74 9.48
C LEU A 23 -16.90 -2.97 10.76
N LYS A 24 -16.23 -3.63 11.72
CA LYS A 24 -15.78 -2.99 12.97
C LYS A 24 -14.92 -1.78 12.69
N SER A 25 -13.96 -1.89 11.75
CA SER A 25 -13.11 -0.76 11.39
C SER A 25 -13.92 0.39 10.80
N LYS A 26 -14.79 0.10 9.83
CA LYS A 26 -15.61 1.11 9.15
C LYS A 26 -16.54 1.87 10.10
N LEU A 27 -17.07 1.18 11.12
CA LEU A 27 -17.97 1.77 12.12
C LEU A 27 -17.24 2.51 13.24
N SER A 28 -16.01 2.11 13.59
CA SER A 28 -15.29 2.65 14.74
C SER A 28 -14.24 3.71 14.42
N LYS A 29 -13.81 3.81 13.14
CA LYS A 29 -12.78 4.76 12.70
C LYS A 29 -13.41 5.87 11.85
N PRO A 30 -13.43 7.11 12.31
CA PRO A 30 -13.84 8.26 11.50
C PRO A 30 -12.73 8.57 10.47
N CYS A 31 -12.66 7.79 9.40
CA CYS A 31 -11.66 7.97 8.36
C CYS A 31 -12.04 9.12 7.43
N PHE A 32 -11.04 9.90 7.07
CA PHE A 32 -11.06 10.83 5.95
C PHE A 32 -10.06 10.37 4.87
N TYR A 33 -10.10 11.01 3.71
CA TYR A 33 -9.34 10.60 2.55
C TYR A 33 -8.66 11.81 1.92
N VAL A 34 -7.41 11.63 1.49
CA VAL A 34 -6.65 12.59 0.66
C VAL A 34 -6.09 11.86 -0.54
N GLU A 35 -6.04 12.54 -1.68
CA GLU A 35 -5.59 11.95 -2.94
C GLU A 35 -4.51 12.80 -3.60
N SER A 36 -3.58 12.14 -4.29
CA SER A 36 -2.54 12.76 -5.08
C SER A 36 -2.25 11.92 -6.32
N LYS A 37 -1.54 12.51 -7.30
CA LYS A 37 -1.02 11.82 -8.48
C LYS A 37 0.50 11.90 -8.49
N ALA A 38 1.16 10.75 -8.66
CA ALA A 38 2.60 10.68 -8.81
C ALA A 38 2.98 10.37 -10.26
N ASP A 39 3.98 11.09 -10.77
CA ASP A 39 4.64 10.77 -12.03
C ASP A 39 5.72 9.71 -11.79
N ILE A 40 5.41 8.48 -12.15
CA ILE A 40 6.31 7.33 -11.97
C ILE A 40 7.02 6.93 -13.27
N THR A 41 7.14 7.83 -14.23
CA THR A 41 7.78 7.54 -15.53
C THR A 41 9.21 7.05 -15.35
N GLU A 42 10.01 7.74 -14.51
CA GLU A 42 11.39 7.35 -14.23
C GLU A 42 11.48 6.03 -13.45
N LEU A 43 10.63 5.84 -12.44
CA LEU A 43 10.54 4.59 -11.69
C LEU A 43 10.30 3.41 -12.64
N MET A 44 9.34 3.55 -13.54
CA MET A 44 9.01 2.51 -14.53
C MET A 44 10.14 2.28 -15.54
N ALA A 45 10.95 3.28 -15.84
CA ALA A 45 12.10 3.16 -16.75
C ALA A 45 13.32 2.48 -16.09
N ILE A 46 13.56 2.73 -14.79
CA ILE A 46 14.72 2.13 -14.09
C ILE A 46 14.44 0.70 -13.60
N ARG A 47 13.20 0.36 -13.26
CA ARG A 47 12.81 -0.93 -12.69
C ARG A 47 13.35 -2.16 -13.48
N PRO A 48 13.28 -2.24 -14.82
CA PRO A 48 13.85 -3.36 -15.56
C PRO A 48 15.38 -3.44 -15.47
N LYS A 49 16.06 -2.31 -15.33
CA LYS A 49 17.52 -2.23 -15.18
C LYS A 49 17.94 -2.76 -13.82
N LEU A 50 17.21 -2.41 -12.75
CA LEU A 50 17.46 -2.90 -11.40
C LEU A 50 17.37 -4.40 -11.30
N ARG A 51 16.41 -5.03 -11.98
CA ARG A 51 16.33 -6.50 -12.05
C ARG A 51 17.62 -7.16 -12.57
N LYS A 52 18.24 -6.54 -13.59
CA LYS A 52 19.49 -7.05 -14.16
C LYS A 52 20.69 -6.88 -13.23
N SER A 53 20.76 -5.76 -12.53
CA SER A 53 21.90 -5.44 -11.64
C SER A 53 21.83 -6.11 -10.28
N LEU A 54 20.62 -6.31 -9.73
CA LEU A 54 20.41 -6.80 -8.36
C LEU A 54 20.03 -8.29 -8.31
N GLY A 55 19.75 -8.93 -9.45
CA GLY A 55 19.35 -10.35 -9.52
C GLY A 55 17.96 -10.65 -8.93
N VAL A 56 17.23 -9.64 -8.43
CA VAL A 56 15.92 -9.76 -7.82
C VAL A 56 14.87 -9.06 -8.66
N LYS A 57 13.68 -9.64 -8.75
CA LYS A 57 12.55 -9.04 -9.45
C LYS A 57 11.95 -7.91 -8.60
N ILE A 58 12.24 -6.66 -8.96
CA ILE A 58 11.68 -5.49 -8.29
C ILE A 58 10.28 -5.21 -8.86
N THR A 59 9.26 -5.31 -8.03
CA THR A 59 7.87 -4.97 -8.37
C THR A 59 7.61 -3.48 -8.13
N THR A 60 6.48 -2.95 -8.61
CA THR A 60 6.03 -1.61 -8.21
C THR A 60 5.62 -1.58 -6.74
N ASN A 61 5.07 -2.69 -6.22
CA ASN A 61 4.72 -2.80 -4.80
C ASN A 61 5.93 -2.67 -3.88
N ALA A 62 7.08 -3.24 -4.26
CA ALA A 62 8.31 -3.08 -3.48
C ALA A 62 8.70 -1.60 -3.32
N PHE A 63 8.52 -0.78 -4.36
CA PHE A 63 8.73 0.67 -4.26
C PHE A 63 7.72 1.34 -3.33
N TYR A 64 6.43 0.98 -3.42
CA TYR A 64 5.41 1.55 -2.52
C TYR A 64 5.67 1.15 -1.06
N ILE A 65 6.02 -0.10 -0.80
CA ILE A 65 6.37 -0.59 0.54
C ILE A 65 7.60 0.16 1.08
N ARG A 66 8.65 0.30 0.26
CA ARG A 66 9.85 1.05 0.65
C ARG A 66 9.54 2.51 0.97
N THR A 67 8.76 3.16 0.13
CA THR A 67 8.37 4.56 0.32
C THR A 67 7.51 4.74 1.56
N LEU A 68 6.55 3.84 1.83
CA LEU A 68 5.77 3.84 3.06
C LEU A 68 6.65 3.66 4.29
N GLY A 69 7.64 2.75 4.21
CA GLY A 69 8.62 2.53 5.27
C GLY A 69 9.37 3.80 5.64
N LEU A 70 9.94 4.49 4.65
CA LEU A 70 10.67 5.74 4.83
C LEU A 70 9.78 6.88 5.31
N ALA A 71 8.60 7.02 4.69
CA ALA A 71 7.66 8.07 5.04
C ALA A 71 7.20 7.95 6.51
N ALA A 72 6.94 6.72 6.99
CA ALA A 72 6.50 6.50 8.35
C ALA A 72 7.59 6.75 9.41
N GLN A 73 8.87 6.69 9.06
CA GLN A 73 9.97 7.10 9.95
C GLN A 73 9.96 8.62 10.17
N ILE A 74 9.65 9.40 9.13
CA ILE A 74 9.57 10.87 9.19
C ILE A 74 8.23 11.32 9.77
N TYR A 75 7.17 10.57 9.50
CA TYR A 75 5.79 10.84 9.91
C TYR A 75 5.27 9.72 10.83
N PRO A 76 5.73 9.62 12.09
CA PRO A 76 5.47 8.48 12.96
C PRO A 76 3.99 8.31 13.34
N LEU A 77 3.15 9.34 13.26
CA LEU A 77 1.72 9.18 13.49
C LEU A 77 1.06 8.27 12.42
N ALA A 78 1.69 8.08 11.24
CA ALA A 78 1.19 7.17 10.22
C ALA A 78 1.15 5.70 10.68
N VAL A 79 2.01 5.32 11.64
CA VAL A 79 1.99 4.00 12.31
C VAL A 79 1.42 4.07 13.73
N GLY A 80 0.82 5.22 14.09
CA GLY A 80 0.11 5.42 15.33
C GLY A 80 -1.24 4.71 15.33
N ARG A 81 -1.74 4.36 16.51
CA ARG A 81 -3.11 3.87 16.68
C ARG A 81 -3.78 4.56 17.85
N PHE A 82 -5.07 4.78 17.72
CA PHE A 82 -5.90 5.31 18.79
C PHE A 82 -6.06 4.27 19.91
N ASP A 83 -5.75 4.67 21.15
CA ASP A 83 -5.77 3.83 22.34
C ASP A 83 -6.47 4.60 23.49
N GLY A 84 -7.78 4.79 23.34
CA GLY A 84 -8.63 5.46 24.31
C GLY A 84 -8.42 6.97 24.36
N ASP A 85 -7.55 7.43 25.23
CA ASP A 85 -7.23 8.86 25.46
C ASP A 85 -5.86 9.27 24.90
N LYS A 86 -5.15 8.33 24.26
CA LYS A 86 -3.79 8.55 23.73
C LYS A 86 -3.57 7.91 22.37
N ILE A 87 -2.51 8.31 21.72
CA ILE A 87 -2.01 7.67 20.50
C ILE A 87 -0.80 6.83 20.89
N ARG A 88 -0.84 5.54 20.55
CA ARG A 88 0.31 4.65 20.67
C ARG A 88 1.01 4.58 19.33
N ILE A 89 2.24 5.06 19.26
CA ILE A 89 3.10 4.95 18.08
C ILE A 89 3.77 3.58 18.12
N ALA A 90 3.83 2.89 16.98
CA ALA A 90 4.54 1.62 16.87
C ALA A 90 6.06 1.84 16.82
N ASP A 91 6.82 0.96 17.47
CA ASP A 91 8.29 1.03 17.50
C ASP A 91 8.90 0.69 16.13
N ARG A 92 8.16 -0.01 15.26
CA ARG A 92 8.62 -0.50 13.97
C ARG A 92 7.60 -0.20 12.88
N VAL A 93 8.10 0.03 11.67
CA VAL A 93 7.25 0.24 10.49
C VAL A 93 7.06 -1.09 9.76
N ASN A 94 5.91 -1.69 9.95
CA ASN A 94 5.52 -2.95 9.31
C ASN A 94 4.42 -2.68 8.28
N VAL A 95 4.70 -2.97 7.03
CA VAL A 95 3.77 -2.68 5.92
C VAL A 95 3.00 -3.93 5.54
N GLY A 96 1.70 -3.96 5.89
CA GLY A 96 0.78 -4.98 5.38
C GLY A 96 0.38 -4.67 3.94
N PHE A 97 0.44 -5.65 3.04
CA PHE A 97 0.03 -5.44 1.65
C PHE A 97 -0.99 -6.49 1.20
N ALA A 98 -2.02 -6.04 0.47
CA ALA A 98 -3.11 -6.89 0.04
C ALA A 98 -2.68 -7.83 -1.10
N VAL A 99 -2.91 -9.13 -0.95
CA VAL A 99 -2.68 -10.17 -1.96
C VAL A 99 -3.97 -10.94 -2.20
N ASN A 100 -4.38 -11.05 -3.45
CA ASN A 100 -5.48 -11.94 -3.84
C ASN A 100 -4.93 -13.37 -3.98
N ALA A 101 -5.39 -14.24 -3.09
CA ALA A 101 -4.98 -15.64 -3.01
C ALA A 101 -6.18 -16.57 -3.24
N PRO A 102 -5.99 -17.88 -3.55
CA PRO A 102 -7.10 -18.80 -3.81
C PRO A 102 -8.13 -18.88 -2.67
N GLN A 103 -7.68 -18.71 -1.43
CA GLN A 103 -8.54 -18.72 -0.22
C GLN A 103 -9.25 -17.37 0.04
N GLY A 104 -8.96 -16.33 -0.75
CA GLY A 104 -9.48 -14.97 -0.60
C GLY A 104 -8.39 -13.93 -0.44
N LEU A 105 -8.79 -12.69 -0.08
CA LEU A 105 -7.86 -11.60 0.17
C LEU A 105 -7.12 -11.84 1.48
N VAL A 106 -5.80 -11.87 1.43
CA VAL A 106 -4.90 -11.95 2.59
C VAL A 106 -3.97 -10.73 2.64
N VAL A 107 -3.45 -10.42 3.82
CA VAL A 107 -2.59 -9.24 4.02
C VAL A 107 -1.30 -9.69 4.72
N PRO A 108 -0.32 -10.23 3.97
CA PRO A 108 1.01 -10.47 4.51
C PRO A 108 1.72 -9.17 4.85
N VAL A 109 2.73 -9.24 5.73
CA VAL A 109 3.36 -8.08 6.35
C VAL A 109 4.87 -8.10 6.15
N VAL A 110 5.40 -7.12 5.42
CA VAL A 110 6.84 -6.84 5.38
C VAL A 110 7.22 -6.14 6.68
N LYS A 111 7.98 -6.82 7.50
CA LYS A 111 8.45 -6.31 8.80
C LYS A 111 9.59 -5.31 8.61
N ASP A 112 9.69 -4.34 9.51
CA ASP A 112 10.80 -3.37 9.55
C ASP A 112 11.09 -2.69 8.20
N ALA A 113 10.03 -2.35 7.45
CA ALA A 113 10.16 -1.83 6.09
C ALA A 113 10.92 -0.49 6.00
N GLY A 114 11.00 0.27 7.11
CA GLY A 114 11.80 1.49 7.21
C GLY A 114 13.31 1.21 7.19
N GLU A 115 13.74 0.08 7.73
CA GLU A 115 15.16 -0.30 7.84
C GLU A 115 15.69 -1.10 6.65
N LYS A 116 14.78 -1.72 5.87
CA LYS A 116 15.13 -2.61 4.76
C LYS A 116 15.43 -1.85 3.48
N THR A 117 16.42 -2.30 2.75
CA THR A 117 16.71 -1.82 1.39
C THR A 117 15.64 -2.27 0.39
N LEU A 118 15.56 -1.62 -0.75
CA LEU A 118 14.60 -2.00 -1.81
C LEU A 118 14.75 -3.47 -2.28
N PRO A 119 15.97 -4.03 -2.47
CA PRO A 119 16.13 -5.46 -2.80
C PRO A 119 15.63 -6.41 -1.71
N GLU A 120 15.88 -6.09 -0.43
CA GLU A 120 15.41 -6.89 0.71
C GLU A 120 13.87 -6.90 0.75
N ILE A 121 13.24 -5.73 0.60
CA ILE A 121 11.77 -5.61 0.52
C ILE A 121 11.23 -6.41 -0.66
N ALA A 122 11.85 -6.29 -1.85
CA ALA A 122 11.38 -6.99 -3.04
C ALA A 122 11.48 -8.52 -2.91
N SER A 123 12.54 -9.01 -2.26
CA SER A 123 12.71 -10.44 -1.98
C SER A 123 11.66 -10.95 -1.00
N GLU A 124 11.41 -10.21 0.08
CA GLU A 124 10.42 -10.57 1.10
C GLU A 124 8.98 -10.46 0.55
N GLU A 125 8.65 -9.40 -0.20
CA GLU A 125 7.36 -9.24 -0.87
C GLU A 125 7.06 -10.39 -1.82
N GLN A 126 8.05 -10.82 -2.61
CA GLN A 126 7.91 -11.97 -3.50
C GLN A 126 7.68 -13.26 -2.71
N SER A 127 8.50 -13.52 -1.69
CA SER A 127 8.37 -14.72 -0.84
C SER A 127 6.99 -14.79 -0.16
N LEU A 128 6.53 -13.69 0.43
CA LEU A 128 5.22 -13.60 1.07
C LEU A 128 4.07 -13.77 0.06
N THR A 129 4.23 -13.23 -1.16
CA THR A 129 3.24 -13.38 -2.23
C THR A 129 3.13 -14.84 -2.68
N ASP A 130 4.26 -15.54 -2.81
CA ASP A 130 4.28 -16.96 -3.19
C ASP A 130 3.68 -17.83 -2.09
N LYS A 131 4.06 -17.62 -0.83
CA LYS A 131 3.42 -18.27 0.33
C LYS A 131 1.91 -18.04 0.36
N ALA A 132 1.45 -16.82 0.05
CA ALA A 132 0.02 -16.49 0.00
C ALA A 132 -0.71 -17.33 -1.05
N ARG A 133 -0.13 -17.44 -2.25
CA ARG A 133 -0.72 -18.21 -3.37
C ARG A 133 -0.75 -19.69 -3.09
N ASP A 134 0.28 -20.21 -2.39
CA ASP A 134 0.40 -21.62 -2.02
C ASP A 134 -0.34 -21.97 -0.72
N ASN A 135 -1.07 -21.00 -0.12
CA ASN A 135 -1.76 -21.14 1.17
C ASN A 135 -0.83 -21.57 2.32
N GLN A 136 0.40 -21.03 2.34
CA GLN A 136 1.47 -21.37 3.28
C GLN A 136 1.84 -20.22 4.23
N LEU A 137 1.03 -19.15 4.26
CA LEU A 137 1.24 -18.05 5.20
C LEU A 137 1.06 -18.53 6.65
N THR A 138 2.01 -18.16 7.50
CA THR A 138 1.94 -18.37 8.95
C THR A 138 1.26 -17.18 9.64
N LEU A 139 0.96 -17.32 10.94
CA LEU A 139 0.46 -16.20 11.73
C LEU A 139 1.49 -15.06 11.79
N GLU A 140 2.77 -15.38 11.90
CA GLU A 140 3.85 -14.39 11.89
C GLU A 140 3.89 -13.58 10.58
N ASP A 141 3.58 -14.22 9.44
CA ASP A 141 3.56 -13.55 8.13
C ASP A 141 2.42 -12.53 7.98
N ILE A 142 1.36 -12.61 8.80
CA ILE A 142 0.13 -11.79 8.66
C ILE A 142 -0.19 -10.88 9.86
N GLU A 143 0.64 -10.93 10.90
CA GLU A 143 0.44 -10.15 12.13
C GLU A 143 1.41 -8.99 12.25
N GLY A 144 1.00 -7.96 13.01
CA GLY A 144 1.87 -6.84 13.40
C GLY A 144 1.95 -5.74 12.36
N GLU A 145 1.04 -5.66 11.41
CA GLU A 145 0.94 -4.53 10.49
C GLU A 145 0.72 -3.21 11.24
N THR A 146 1.41 -2.15 10.83
CA THR A 146 1.29 -0.81 11.41
C THR A 146 0.76 0.21 10.40
N VAL A 147 0.97 -0.05 9.12
CA VAL A 147 0.42 0.68 7.98
C VAL A 147 0.05 -0.29 6.87
N ALA A 148 -0.99 -0.02 6.11
CA ALA A 148 -1.48 -0.92 5.06
C ALA A 148 -1.26 -0.35 3.66
N LEU A 149 -1.06 -1.25 2.68
CA LEU A 149 -1.00 -0.99 1.26
C LEU A 149 -2.02 -1.84 0.52
N SER A 150 -2.79 -1.24 -0.37
CA SER A 150 -3.66 -1.95 -1.30
C SER A 150 -3.45 -1.44 -2.72
N ASN A 151 -3.26 -2.34 -3.67
CA ASN A 151 -3.00 -1.99 -5.07
C ASN A 151 -4.01 -2.71 -5.99
N LEU A 152 -4.91 -1.94 -6.59
CA LEU A 152 -5.88 -2.41 -7.57
C LEU A 152 -5.52 -1.98 -9.01
N GLY A 153 -4.35 -1.39 -9.22
CA GLY A 153 -3.90 -0.96 -10.53
C GLY A 153 -3.78 -2.09 -11.54
N VAL A 154 -3.47 -3.31 -11.09
CA VAL A 154 -3.41 -4.51 -11.94
C VAL A 154 -4.78 -4.90 -12.53
N TYR A 155 -5.87 -4.38 -11.96
CA TYR A 155 -7.25 -4.60 -12.43
C TYR A 155 -7.80 -3.43 -13.25
N GLY A 156 -6.96 -2.44 -13.59
CA GLY A 156 -7.36 -1.26 -14.37
C GLY A 156 -8.20 -0.24 -13.58
N ILE A 157 -8.13 -0.26 -12.26
CA ILE A 157 -8.86 0.69 -11.39
C ILE A 157 -8.03 1.96 -11.26
N ASP A 158 -8.57 3.10 -11.66
CA ASP A 158 -7.85 4.39 -11.65
C ASP A 158 -7.59 4.92 -10.24
N SER A 159 -8.58 4.86 -9.36
CA SER A 159 -8.47 5.19 -7.93
C SER A 159 -9.54 4.48 -7.12
N PHE A 160 -9.31 4.29 -5.84
CA PHE A 160 -10.30 3.76 -4.90
C PHE A 160 -9.96 4.16 -3.46
N LEU A 161 -10.96 4.11 -2.62
CA LEU A 161 -10.82 4.43 -1.20
C LEU A 161 -10.76 3.14 -0.37
N GLY A 162 -9.60 2.88 0.25
CA GLY A 162 -9.39 1.69 1.06
C GLY A 162 -10.09 1.77 2.42
N ILE A 163 -10.54 0.63 2.94
CA ILE A 163 -10.95 0.50 4.34
C ILE A 163 -9.68 0.22 5.15
N VAL A 164 -9.40 1.05 6.15
CA VAL A 164 -8.22 0.88 7.02
C VAL A 164 -8.35 -0.41 7.84
N PRO A 165 -7.48 -1.42 7.64
CA PRO A 165 -7.58 -2.65 8.39
C PRO A 165 -7.13 -2.43 9.86
N PRO A 166 -7.80 -3.05 10.85
CA PRO A 166 -7.28 -3.05 12.21
C PRO A 166 -6.02 -3.93 12.30
N PRO A 167 -4.97 -3.55 13.06
CA PRO A 167 -4.91 -2.42 14.00
C PRO A 167 -4.44 -1.10 13.38
N ALA A 168 -4.01 -1.07 12.11
CA ALA A 168 -3.49 0.13 11.45
C ALA A 168 -4.48 1.31 11.51
N SER A 169 -3.95 2.53 11.42
CA SER A 169 -4.75 3.77 11.32
C SER A 169 -4.67 4.41 9.95
N THR A 170 -3.83 3.88 9.06
CA THR A 170 -3.65 4.37 7.70
C THR A 170 -3.60 3.23 6.68
N ILE A 171 -4.07 3.52 5.47
CA ILE A 171 -3.90 2.68 4.30
C ILE A 171 -3.63 3.53 3.07
N LEU A 172 -2.60 3.16 2.31
CA LEU A 172 -2.35 3.70 0.98
C LEU A 172 -3.02 2.80 -0.06
N ALA A 173 -3.94 3.38 -0.83
CA ALA A 173 -4.56 2.74 -1.98
C ALA A 173 -3.89 3.24 -3.27
N VAL A 174 -3.51 2.32 -4.16
CA VAL A 174 -2.77 2.59 -5.39
C VAL A 174 -3.61 2.16 -6.60
N GLY A 175 -3.85 3.10 -7.50
CA GLY A 175 -4.56 2.87 -8.75
C GLY A 175 -3.68 2.34 -9.88
N ASN A 176 -4.24 2.29 -11.09
CA ASN A 176 -3.51 1.85 -12.28
C ASN A 176 -2.51 2.92 -12.75
N VAL A 177 -1.60 2.50 -13.63
CA VAL A 177 -0.67 3.40 -14.30
C VAL A 177 -1.30 3.88 -15.60
N VAL A 178 -1.64 5.17 -15.67
CA VAL A 178 -2.22 5.81 -16.86
C VAL A 178 -1.15 6.60 -17.62
N HIS A 179 -1.26 6.61 -18.95
CA HIS A 179 -0.38 7.38 -19.82
C HIS A 179 -1.05 8.70 -20.15
N ILE A 180 -0.46 9.80 -19.66
CA ILE A 180 -1.00 11.15 -19.84
C ILE A 180 -0.04 11.98 -20.70
N PRO A 181 -0.49 12.54 -21.84
CA PRO A 181 0.30 13.51 -22.59
C PRO A 181 0.39 14.81 -21.78
N MET A 182 1.61 15.30 -21.57
CA MET A 182 1.88 16.53 -20.83
C MET A 182 2.90 17.39 -21.59
N TYR A 183 2.72 18.70 -21.56
CA TYR A 183 3.72 19.66 -21.99
C TYR A 183 4.74 19.85 -20.87
N ARG A 184 6.03 19.75 -21.19
CA ARG A 184 7.12 19.96 -20.21
C ARG A 184 8.32 20.61 -20.88
N GLY A 185 8.77 21.72 -20.28
CA GLY A 185 9.99 22.44 -20.68
C GLY A 185 9.76 23.60 -21.63
N GLU A 186 10.84 24.37 -21.87
CA GLU A 186 10.84 25.61 -22.65
C GLU A 186 10.53 25.46 -24.15
N ASN A 187 10.49 24.22 -24.65
CA ASN A 187 10.28 23.93 -26.08
C ASN A 187 8.90 23.37 -26.40
N ASP A 188 7.91 23.47 -25.52
CA ASP A 188 6.51 22.99 -25.72
C ASP A 188 6.39 21.57 -26.31
N LYS A 189 7.38 20.71 -26.04
CA LYS A 189 7.32 19.32 -26.50
C LYS A 189 6.36 18.51 -25.65
N MET A 190 5.38 17.93 -26.31
CA MET A 190 4.48 16.96 -25.69
C MET A 190 5.26 15.69 -25.34
N THR A 191 5.19 15.26 -24.09
CA THR A 191 5.77 14.01 -23.60
C THR A 191 4.68 13.17 -22.95
N VAL A 192 4.74 11.85 -23.11
CA VAL A 192 3.81 10.93 -22.42
C VAL A 192 4.41 10.56 -21.07
N ARG A 193 3.67 10.87 -20.00
CA ARG A 193 4.07 10.54 -18.62
C ARG A 193 3.23 9.39 -18.07
N LYS A 194 3.83 8.59 -17.20
CA LYS A 194 3.16 7.47 -16.51
C LYS A 194 2.73 7.95 -15.14
N MET A 195 1.45 8.20 -15.00
CA MET A 195 0.86 8.72 -13.76
C MET A 195 0.18 7.60 -12.99
N VAL A 196 0.27 7.65 -11.68
CA VAL A 196 -0.46 6.76 -10.76
C VAL A 196 -1.25 7.59 -9.76
N SER A 197 -2.49 7.20 -9.49
CA SER A 197 -3.30 7.81 -8.43
C SER A 197 -3.01 7.11 -7.10
N LEU A 198 -2.82 7.91 -6.06
CA LEU A 198 -2.57 7.49 -4.69
C LEU A 198 -3.67 8.08 -3.81
N SER A 199 -4.40 7.23 -3.08
CA SER A 199 -5.43 7.64 -2.13
C SER A 199 -5.04 7.15 -0.74
N LEU A 200 -4.90 8.06 0.21
CA LEU A 200 -4.61 7.75 1.60
C LEU A 200 -5.89 7.85 2.43
N ALA A 201 -6.26 6.77 3.11
CA ALA A 201 -7.26 6.81 4.17
C ALA A 201 -6.58 6.86 5.53
N ALA A 202 -7.04 7.76 6.41
CA ALA A 202 -6.48 7.93 7.74
C ALA A 202 -7.56 8.09 8.82
N ASP A 203 -7.34 7.50 10.00
CA ASP A 203 -8.20 7.66 11.18
C ASP A 203 -8.00 9.06 11.74
N ARG A 204 -9.06 9.90 11.69
CA ARG A 204 -9.03 11.32 12.12
C ARG A 204 -8.69 11.49 13.59
N ARG A 205 -8.84 10.50 14.41
CA ARG A 205 -8.46 10.53 15.83
C ARG A 205 -6.94 10.47 16.04
N VAL A 206 -6.19 9.97 15.02
CA VAL A 206 -4.73 9.81 15.07
C VAL A 206 -4.04 10.88 14.22
N ILE A 207 -4.54 11.13 13.03
CA ILE A 207 -3.92 11.99 12.01
C ILE A 207 -4.93 13.05 11.58
N ASN A 208 -4.48 14.31 11.48
CA ASN A 208 -5.29 15.38 10.88
C ASN A 208 -5.00 15.50 9.36
N GLU A 209 -5.78 16.32 8.67
CA GLU A 209 -5.73 16.47 7.22
C GLU A 209 -4.40 17.03 6.73
N THR A 210 -3.81 18.00 7.44
CA THR A 210 -2.51 18.60 7.10
C THR A 210 -1.40 17.56 7.18
N TYR A 211 -1.33 16.81 8.28
CA TYR A 211 -0.35 15.75 8.45
C TYR A 211 -0.50 14.65 7.38
N ALA A 212 -1.72 14.27 7.05
CA ALA A 212 -1.98 13.29 5.99
C ALA A 212 -1.56 13.81 4.61
N ALA A 213 -1.78 15.10 4.34
CA ALA A 213 -1.35 15.73 3.10
C ALA A 213 0.16 15.78 2.98
N GLU A 214 0.89 16.16 4.04
CA GLU A 214 2.35 16.16 4.09
C GLU A 214 2.93 14.75 3.90
N PHE A 215 2.36 13.75 4.61
CA PHE A 215 2.74 12.35 4.47
C PHE A 215 2.55 11.84 3.04
N LEU A 216 1.40 12.13 2.41
CA LEU A 216 1.12 11.71 1.03
C LEU A 216 1.98 12.48 0.02
N SER A 217 2.27 13.76 0.27
CA SER A 217 3.17 14.56 -0.56
C SER A 217 4.59 14.02 -0.55
N PHE A 218 5.11 13.63 0.62
CA PHE A 218 6.41 12.97 0.74
C PHE A 218 6.44 11.66 -0.06
N ILE A 219 5.43 10.81 0.07
CA ILE A 219 5.30 9.55 -0.70
C ILE A 219 5.33 9.85 -2.21
N THR A 220 4.56 10.85 -2.65
CA THR A 220 4.49 11.26 -4.05
C THR A 220 5.85 11.72 -4.56
N GLU A 221 6.56 12.55 -3.80
CA GLU A 221 7.87 13.07 -4.15
C GLU A 221 8.94 11.97 -4.26
N GLU A 222 8.99 11.04 -3.31
CA GLU A 222 9.92 9.91 -3.34
C GLU A 222 9.68 8.97 -4.53
N LEU A 223 8.43 8.70 -4.88
CA LEU A 223 8.08 7.89 -6.06
C LEU A 223 8.47 8.58 -7.37
N GLN A 224 8.44 9.92 -7.41
CA GLN A 224 8.88 10.71 -8.56
C GLN A 224 10.41 10.79 -8.68
N ASN A 225 11.15 10.52 -7.58
CA ASN A 225 12.61 10.55 -7.48
C ASN A 225 13.18 9.17 -7.07
N PRO A 226 12.95 8.11 -7.86
CA PRO A 226 13.18 6.73 -7.43
C PRO A 226 14.66 6.39 -7.14
N GLN A 227 15.61 7.23 -7.56
CA GLN A 227 17.04 7.08 -7.21
C GLN A 227 17.25 7.14 -5.69
N ARG A 228 16.48 7.97 -4.97
CA ARG A 228 16.56 8.08 -3.51
C ARG A 228 16.17 6.75 -2.84
N LEU A 229 15.16 6.05 -3.39
CA LEU A 229 14.68 4.76 -2.86
C LEU A 229 15.68 3.61 -3.04
N ILE A 230 16.61 3.73 -4.01
CA ILE A 230 17.61 2.72 -4.32
C ILE A 230 18.88 2.91 -3.47
N CYS A 231 19.30 4.15 -3.27
CA CYS A 231 20.62 4.48 -2.70
C CYS A 231 20.61 4.64 -1.17
N GLN A 232 19.45 4.80 -0.54
CA GLN A 232 19.39 5.08 0.89
C GLN A 232 19.48 3.79 1.72
N LYS A 233 20.61 3.59 2.42
CA LYS A 233 20.67 3.01 3.76
C LYS A 233 20.66 4.18 4.74
N PHE A 234 19.69 4.25 5.63
CA PHE A 234 19.74 5.11 6.80
C PHE A 234 20.48 4.41 7.93
#